data_dd369375be60e532c59ecbd312b7a369
#
_entry.id   dd369375be60e532c59ecbd312b7a369
#
_cell.length_a   1.000
_cell.length_b   1.000
_cell.length_c   1.000
_cell.angle_alpha   90.00
_cell.angle_beta   90.00
_cell.angle_gamma   90.00
#
_symmetry.space_group_name_H-M   'P 1'
#
loop_
_entity.id
_entity.type
_entity.pdbx_description
1 polymer ?
#
loop_
_entity_poly.entity_id
_entity_poly.type
_entity_poly.pdbx_seq_one_letter_code
_entity_poly.pdbx_strand_id
1 'polypeptide(L)'
;SEPFHSIRDLMREVASRFPAEIERTARRAREAARDLISGNSVFSQLGFLHIGPIDGHDMSHLLPVLKNIRDGHARGPVLVHVVTEKGKGHPFAGPSAEKYHAVPKFDVITGTQHKPAGNAPSYTSVFANSLIAEAEADDRIVAITAAMPSGTGIDKVKTRFPNRVFDVGIAEQHAVTFAAGLATEGLKPFCALYSTFLQRGYDQLVHDVAIQNLPVRFAIDRSGVVGNDGATHAGVYDIAYLSCLPNMVIMCPSDEAELCLLYTSPS
;
A
#
# COMPACT_ATOMS: atom_id res chain seq x y z
N SER A 1 2.39 23.93 -37.63
CA SER A 1 1.17 23.67 -36.84
C SER A 1 -0.13 23.76 -37.63
N GLU A 2 -0.17 24.45 -38.80
CA GLU A 2 -1.38 24.56 -39.62
C GLU A 2 -1.83 23.29 -40.38
N PRO A 3 -0.96 22.38 -40.87
CA PRO A 3 -1.46 21.22 -41.61
C PRO A 3 -2.20 20.18 -40.72
N PHE A 4 -1.96 20.17 -39.41
CA PHE A 4 -2.65 19.22 -38.50
C PHE A 4 -4.10 19.58 -38.21
N HIS A 5 -4.47 20.86 -38.26
CA HIS A 5 -5.86 21.30 -38.09
C HIS A 5 -6.72 20.95 -39.28
N SER A 6 -6.20 21.12 -40.50
CA SER A 6 -6.94 20.86 -41.74
C SER A 6 -7.26 19.36 -41.95
N ILE A 7 -6.36 18.47 -41.58
CA ILE A 7 -6.57 17.01 -41.62
C ILE A 7 -7.64 16.58 -40.61
N ARG A 8 -7.63 17.19 -39.41
CA ARG A 8 -8.60 16.88 -38.33
C ARG A 8 -10.02 17.37 -38.69
N ASP A 9 -10.10 18.50 -39.35
CA ASP A 9 -11.38 19.08 -39.81
C ASP A 9 -11.95 18.32 -41.03
N LEU A 10 -11.10 17.93 -41.97
CA LEU A 10 -11.48 17.04 -43.07
C LEU A 10 -11.95 15.67 -42.58
N MET A 11 -11.28 15.08 -41.56
CA MET A 11 -11.71 13.82 -40.94
C MET A 11 -13.03 13.96 -40.20
N ARG A 12 -13.34 15.10 -39.59
CA ARG A 12 -14.63 15.37 -38.96
C ARG A 12 -15.75 15.47 -39.98
N GLU A 13 -15.52 16.14 -41.10
CA GLU A 13 -16.48 16.30 -42.16
C GLU A 13 -16.78 14.98 -42.87
N VAL A 14 -15.80 14.13 -43.09
CA VAL A 14 -15.98 12.77 -43.62
C VAL A 14 -16.70 11.88 -42.60
N ALA A 15 -16.40 11.96 -41.34
CA ALA A 15 -17.04 11.16 -40.28
C ALA A 15 -18.52 11.49 -40.09
N SER A 16 -18.94 12.74 -40.31
CA SER A 16 -20.33 13.16 -40.17
C SER A 16 -21.28 12.57 -41.25
N ARG A 17 -20.74 11.95 -42.29
CA ARG A 17 -21.50 11.33 -43.39
C ARG A 17 -21.76 9.83 -43.25
N PHE A 18 -21.21 9.20 -42.19
CA PHE A 18 -21.39 7.76 -41.97
C PHE A 18 -22.42 7.45 -40.88
N PRO A 19 -23.13 6.29 -40.96
CA PRO A 19 -24.04 5.84 -39.91
C PRO A 19 -23.33 5.70 -38.57
N ALA A 20 -24.05 5.98 -37.47
CA ALA A 20 -23.49 6.02 -36.09
C ALA A 20 -22.74 4.74 -35.66
N GLU A 21 -23.01 3.61 -36.29
CA GLU A 21 -22.30 2.34 -36.03
C GLU A 21 -20.90 2.31 -36.62
N ILE A 22 -20.69 2.93 -37.78
CA ILE A 22 -19.36 3.04 -38.40
C ILE A 22 -18.48 4.02 -37.60
N GLU A 23 -19.10 5.09 -37.13
CA GLU A 23 -18.41 6.05 -36.26
C GLU A 23 -17.94 5.42 -34.92
N ARG A 24 -18.78 4.56 -34.32
CA ARG A 24 -18.43 3.78 -33.13
C ARG A 24 -17.29 2.81 -33.41
N THR A 25 -17.30 2.12 -34.53
CA THR A 25 -16.27 1.16 -34.91
C THR A 25 -14.95 1.85 -35.23
N ALA A 26 -14.98 2.95 -35.98
CA ALA A 26 -13.78 3.76 -36.27
C ALA A 26 -13.21 4.44 -35.03
N ARG A 27 -14.05 4.80 -34.06
CA ARG A 27 -13.63 5.32 -32.77
C ARG A 27 -12.97 4.23 -31.95
N ARG A 28 -13.54 3.02 -31.84
CA ARG A 28 -12.92 1.87 -31.15
C ARG A 28 -11.59 1.47 -31.77
N ALA A 29 -11.51 1.46 -33.12
CA ALA A 29 -10.26 1.16 -33.81
C ALA A 29 -9.18 2.22 -33.55
N ARG A 30 -9.56 3.49 -33.47
CA ARG A 30 -8.65 4.60 -33.13
C ARG A 30 -8.20 4.58 -31.66
N GLU A 31 -9.11 4.24 -30.75
CA GLU A 31 -8.82 4.03 -29.33
C GLU A 31 -7.88 2.82 -29.16
N ALA A 32 -8.17 1.70 -29.83
CA ALA A 32 -7.31 0.52 -29.82
C ALA A 32 -5.90 0.78 -30.43
N ALA A 33 -5.81 1.54 -31.52
CA ALA A 33 -4.52 1.92 -32.09
C ALA A 33 -3.72 2.87 -31.17
N ARG A 34 -4.40 3.78 -30.49
CA ARG A 34 -3.80 4.66 -29.50
C ARG A 34 -3.34 3.89 -28.27
N ASP A 35 -4.11 2.90 -27.83
CA ASP A 35 -3.79 2.02 -26.73
C ASP A 35 -2.61 1.09 -27.06
N LEU A 36 -2.49 0.64 -28.30
CA LEU A 36 -1.31 -0.11 -28.77
C LEU A 36 -0.02 0.71 -28.79
N ILE A 37 -0.12 2.01 -29.02
CA ILE A 37 1.02 2.94 -29.07
C ILE A 37 1.39 3.43 -27.67
N SER A 38 0.42 3.56 -26.74
CA SER A 38 0.62 4.11 -25.40
C SER A 38 0.69 3.05 -24.29
N GLY A 39 0.68 1.75 -24.61
CA GLY A 39 0.60 0.67 -23.63
C GLY A 39 -0.80 0.58 -23.01
N ASN A 40 -1.56 -0.44 -23.39
CA ASN A 40 -2.96 -0.65 -22.99
C ASN A 40 -3.16 -0.47 -21.48
N SER A 41 -3.86 0.58 -21.10
CA SER A 41 -4.33 0.73 -19.74
C SER A 41 -5.52 -0.20 -19.52
N VAL A 42 -5.48 -1.04 -18.47
CA VAL A 42 -6.61 -1.83 -17.96
C VAL A 42 -7.87 -0.95 -17.82
N PHE A 43 -7.69 0.30 -17.45
CA PHE A 43 -8.78 1.26 -17.28
C PHE A 43 -9.51 1.59 -18.58
N SER A 44 -8.80 1.67 -19.72
CA SER A 44 -9.43 1.85 -21.03
C SER A 44 -10.32 0.65 -21.41
N GLN A 45 -9.90 -0.56 -21.07
CA GLN A 45 -10.68 -1.78 -21.28
C GLN A 45 -11.94 -1.81 -20.41
N LEU A 46 -11.88 -1.21 -19.22
CA LEU A 46 -13.03 -1.04 -18.32
C LEU A 46 -13.96 0.12 -18.73
N GLY A 47 -13.69 0.80 -19.85
CA GLY A 47 -14.53 1.85 -20.39
C GLY A 47 -14.21 3.26 -19.88
N PHE A 48 -13.08 3.45 -19.18
CA PHE A 48 -12.63 4.78 -18.79
C PHE A 48 -11.95 5.50 -19.96
N LEU A 49 -12.19 6.80 -20.08
CA LEU A 49 -11.31 7.67 -20.84
C LEU A 49 -10.02 7.90 -20.03
N HIS A 50 -8.95 7.23 -20.40
CA HIS A 50 -7.66 7.38 -19.75
C HIS A 50 -6.88 8.57 -20.34
N ILE A 51 -6.54 9.53 -19.50
CA ILE A 51 -5.76 10.73 -19.85
C ILE A 51 -4.46 10.71 -19.03
N GLY A 52 -3.32 10.70 -19.69
CA GLY A 52 -2.01 10.69 -19.04
C GLY A 52 -1.05 9.69 -19.69
N PRO A 53 0.14 9.52 -19.09
CA PRO A 53 0.61 10.17 -17.85
C PRO A 53 0.84 11.68 -18.00
N ILE A 54 0.49 12.46 -16.97
CA ILE A 54 0.71 13.92 -16.89
C ILE A 54 1.68 14.19 -15.74
N ASP A 55 2.64 15.06 -15.93
CA ASP A 55 3.47 15.57 -14.83
C ASP A 55 2.59 16.38 -13.85
N GLY A 56 2.38 15.83 -12.65
CA GLY A 56 1.58 16.46 -11.61
C GLY A 56 2.24 17.67 -10.95
N HIS A 57 3.51 17.91 -11.23
CA HIS A 57 4.21 19.11 -10.77
C HIS A 57 4.15 20.25 -11.80
N ASP A 58 3.71 19.98 -13.02
CA ASP A 58 3.49 20.99 -14.04
C ASP A 58 2.02 21.43 -14.10
N MET A 59 1.72 22.51 -13.39
CA MET A 59 0.38 23.09 -13.35
C MET A 59 -0.06 23.66 -14.71
N SER A 60 0.88 24.00 -15.59
CA SER A 60 0.57 24.54 -16.92
C SER A 60 -0.08 23.47 -17.82
N HIS A 61 0.26 22.21 -17.62
CA HIS A 61 -0.35 21.07 -18.30
C HIS A 61 -1.56 20.49 -17.57
N LEU A 62 -1.46 20.34 -16.24
CA LEU A 62 -2.50 19.69 -15.45
C LEU A 62 -3.82 20.50 -15.41
N LEU A 63 -3.74 21.82 -15.18
CA LEU A 63 -4.93 22.67 -15.04
C LEU A 63 -5.80 22.73 -16.31
N PRO A 64 -5.26 22.87 -17.54
CA PRO A 64 -6.06 22.79 -18.75
C PRO A 64 -6.78 21.47 -18.92
N VAL A 65 -6.15 20.34 -18.58
CA VAL A 65 -6.77 19.01 -18.63
C VAL A 65 -7.97 18.93 -17.70
N LEU A 66 -7.80 19.33 -16.45
CA LEU A 66 -8.89 19.34 -15.45
C LEU A 66 -10.04 20.26 -15.84
N LYS A 67 -9.72 21.46 -16.40
CA LYS A 67 -10.74 22.38 -16.93
C LYS A 67 -11.53 21.77 -18.08
N ASN A 68 -10.85 21.15 -19.05
CA ASN A 68 -11.51 20.50 -20.18
C ASN A 68 -12.45 19.36 -19.74
N ILE A 69 -12.07 18.61 -18.72
CA ILE A 69 -12.92 17.55 -18.15
C ILE A 69 -14.14 18.18 -17.47
N ARG A 70 -13.94 19.18 -16.63
CA ARG A 70 -15.01 19.91 -15.94
C ARG A 70 -16.01 20.51 -16.90
N ASP A 71 -15.54 21.10 -17.99
CA ASP A 71 -16.35 21.81 -18.97
C ASP A 71 -17.08 20.85 -19.95
N GLY A 72 -17.05 19.53 -19.66
CA GLY A 72 -17.85 18.53 -20.37
C GLY A 72 -17.29 18.07 -21.71
N HIS A 73 -16.01 18.32 -22.01
CA HIS A 73 -15.35 17.86 -23.23
C HIS A 73 -15.05 16.35 -23.22
N ALA A 74 -15.20 15.69 -22.07
CA ALA A 74 -15.07 14.25 -21.92
C ALA A 74 -16.45 13.59 -21.77
N ARG A 75 -16.66 12.45 -22.45
CA ARG A 75 -17.87 11.64 -22.32
C ARG A 75 -17.56 10.36 -21.55
N GLY A 76 -18.36 10.02 -20.54
CA GLY A 76 -18.18 8.84 -19.71
C GLY A 76 -17.22 9.07 -18.54
N PRO A 77 -16.85 8.00 -17.83
CA PRO A 77 -15.92 8.09 -16.72
C PRO A 77 -14.50 8.41 -17.21
N VAL A 78 -13.81 9.29 -16.49
CA VAL A 78 -12.48 9.75 -16.85
C VAL A 78 -11.49 9.34 -15.75
N LEU A 79 -10.38 8.73 -16.16
CA LEU A 79 -9.22 8.48 -15.30
C LEU A 79 -8.10 9.42 -15.71
N VAL A 80 -7.71 10.31 -14.82
CA VAL A 80 -6.57 11.20 -15.03
C VAL A 80 -5.36 10.59 -14.32
N HIS A 81 -4.39 10.12 -15.12
CA HIS A 81 -3.14 9.57 -14.60
C HIS A 81 -2.13 10.69 -14.38
N VAL A 82 -1.91 11.05 -13.14
CA VAL A 82 -0.99 12.11 -12.73
C VAL A 82 0.24 11.47 -12.08
N VAL A 83 1.42 11.74 -12.59
CA VAL A 83 2.69 11.27 -12.07
C VAL A 83 3.32 12.34 -11.20
N THR A 84 3.64 11.99 -9.96
CA THR A 84 4.29 12.89 -9.02
C THR A 84 5.51 12.23 -8.39
N GLU A 85 6.43 13.04 -7.93
CA GLU A 85 7.58 12.65 -7.12
C GLU A 85 7.34 13.08 -5.68
N LYS A 86 7.29 12.12 -4.75
CA LYS A 86 7.04 12.38 -3.34
C LYS A 86 8.16 13.25 -2.76
N GLY A 87 7.79 14.37 -2.14
CA GLY A 87 8.74 15.31 -1.56
C GLY A 87 9.43 16.24 -2.55
N LYS A 88 9.04 16.27 -3.82
CA LYS A 88 9.63 17.17 -4.83
C LYS A 88 9.56 18.63 -4.39
N GLY A 89 10.69 19.32 -4.50
CA GLY A 89 10.84 20.72 -4.09
C GLY A 89 11.21 20.90 -2.61
N HIS A 90 11.19 19.83 -1.80
CA HIS A 90 11.67 19.90 -0.43
C HIS A 90 13.15 19.47 -0.33
N PRO A 91 14.05 20.32 0.18
CA PRO A 91 15.50 20.08 0.08
C PRO A 91 15.99 18.84 0.81
N PHE A 92 15.26 18.39 1.84
CA PHE A 92 15.66 17.25 2.68
C PHE A 92 14.86 15.97 2.42
N ALA A 93 13.88 15.99 1.50
CA ALA A 93 13.05 14.84 1.19
C ALA A 93 13.67 13.87 0.16
N GLY A 94 14.78 14.25 -0.51
CA GLY A 94 15.36 13.53 -1.64
C GLY A 94 15.66 12.05 -1.36
N PRO A 95 16.79 11.66 -0.74
CA PRO A 95 17.22 10.24 -0.65
C PRO A 95 16.34 9.38 0.27
N SER A 96 15.45 9.98 1.05
CA SER A 96 14.60 9.28 2.02
C SER A 96 13.25 9.97 2.16
N ALA A 97 12.41 9.80 1.14
CA ALA A 97 11.04 10.36 1.12
C ALA A 97 10.20 9.96 2.34
N GLU A 98 10.48 8.81 2.98
CA GLU A 98 9.81 8.40 4.21
C GLU A 98 10.06 9.34 5.37
N LYS A 99 11.23 9.98 5.46
CA LYS A 99 11.56 10.91 6.56
C LYS A 99 10.61 12.10 6.67
N TYR A 100 9.95 12.45 5.57
CA TYR A 100 9.04 13.60 5.49
C TYR A 100 7.59 13.21 5.16
N HIS A 101 7.27 11.92 5.26
CA HIS A 101 5.89 11.44 5.25
C HIS A 101 5.36 11.37 6.68
N ALA A 102 4.34 12.17 7.02
CA ALA A 102 3.82 12.28 8.40
C ALA A 102 4.92 12.60 9.42
N VAL A 103 5.71 13.64 9.15
CA VAL A 103 6.88 14.00 9.95
C VAL A 103 6.53 14.55 11.33
N PRO A 104 7.36 14.25 12.36
CA PRO A 104 7.32 14.96 13.62
C PRO A 104 7.82 16.40 13.45
N LYS A 105 7.80 17.20 14.53
CA LYS A 105 8.38 18.54 14.53
C LYS A 105 9.84 18.49 14.06
N PHE A 106 10.21 19.35 13.12
CA PHE A 106 11.57 19.42 12.58
C PHE A 106 12.04 20.87 12.45
N ASP A 107 13.35 21.06 12.41
CA ASP A 107 14.00 22.33 12.10
C ASP A 107 13.93 22.59 10.59
N VAL A 108 13.36 23.73 10.19
CA VAL A 108 13.12 24.07 8.78
C VAL A 108 14.43 24.31 8.01
N ILE A 109 15.48 24.79 8.70
CA ILE A 109 16.74 25.16 8.08
C ILE A 109 17.62 23.92 7.87
N THR A 110 17.68 23.05 8.88
CA THR A 110 18.58 21.88 8.88
C THR A 110 17.90 20.58 8.46
N GLY A 111 16.54 20.55 8.45
CA GLY A 111 15.77 19.33 8.23
C GLY A 111 15.84 18.34 9.41
N THR A 112 16.45 18.71 10.54
CA THR A 112 16.61 17.82 11.68
C THR A 112 15.27 17.56 12.35
N GLN A 113 14.87 16.28 12.44
CA GLN A 113 13.62 15.87 13.08
C GLN A 113 13.81 15.69 14.58
N HIS A 114 12.94 16.29 15.37
CA HIS A 114 12.91 16.17 16.81
C HIS A 114 11.96 15.05 17.22
N LYS A 115 12.48 13.87 17.50
CA LYS A 115 11.70 12.80 18.12
C LYS A 115 11.71 13.00 19.64
N PRO A 116 10.57 12.92 20.32
CA PRO A 116 10.56 12.90 21.79
C PRO A 116 11.45 11.75 22.28
N ALA A 117 12.36 12.06 23.19
CA ALA A 117 13.13 11.02 23.89
C ALA A 117 12.16 10.31 24.83
N GLY A 118 11.81 9.06 24.53
CA GLY A 118 11.14 8.18 25.48
C GLY A 118 12.15 7.59 26.47
N ASN A 119 11.76 7.44 27.73
CA ASN A 119 12.60 6.80 28.75
C ASN A 119 12.61 5.27 28.65
N ALA A 120 11.75 4.68 27.82
CA ALA A 120 11.62 3.25 27.60
C ALA A 120 11.66 2.93 26.09
N PRO A 121 12.14 1.73 25.71
CA PRO A 121 12.05 1.28 24.34
C PRO A 121 10.57 1.15 23.91
N SER A 122 10.27 1.41 22.64
CA SER A 122 8.92 1.17 22.12
C SER A 122 8.67 -0.34 21.98
N TYR A 123 7.42 -0.78 22.14
CA TYR A 123 7.01 -2.17 21.87
C TYR A 123 7.44 -2.64 20.48
N THR A 124 7.30 -1.81 19.46
CA THR A 124 7.79 -2.08 18.10
C THR A 124 9.31 -2.38 18.07
N SER A 125 10.10 -1.65 18.86
CA SER A 125 11.56 -1.90 18.94
C SER A 125 11.87 -3.20 19.67
N VAL A 126 11.16 -3.50 20.74
CA VAL A 126 11.32 -4.74 21.51
C VAL A 126 10.92 -5.94 20.65
N PHE A 127 9.78 -5.87 19.98
CA PHE A 127 9.33 -6.88 19.02
C PHE A 127 10.39 -7.16 17.94
N ALA A 128 10.88 -6.12 17.28
CA ALA A 128 11.86 -6.29 16.21
C ALA A 128 13.15 -6.94 16.69
N ASN A 129 13.64 -6.56 17.86
CA ASN A 129 14.86 -7.13 18.44
C ASN A 129 14.67 -8.59 18.86
N SER A 130 13.51 -8.92 19.46
CA SER A 130 13.18 -10.30 19.83
C SER A 130 13.04 -11.18 18.60
N LEU A 131 12.36 -10.69 17.55
CA LEU A 131 12.20 -11.41 16.30
C LEU A 131 13.55 -11.65 15.58
N ILE A 132 14.49 -10.69 15.68
CA ILE A 132 15.86 -10.87 15.17
C ILE A 132 16.57 -12.00 15.92
N ALA A 133 16.49 -12.02 17.25
CA ALA A 133 17.12 -13.05 18.06
C ALA A 133 16.56 -14.45 17.76
N GLU A 134 15.23 -14.58 17.64
CA GLU A 134 14.60 -15.83 17.27
C GLU A 134 14.97 -16.28 15.85
N ALA A 135 15.04 -15.33 14.89
CA ALA A 135 15.43 -15.61 13.52
C ALA A 135 16.93 -15.96 13.35
N GLU A 136 17.77 -15.61 14.32
CA GLU A 136 19.15 -16.09 14.40
C GLU A 136 19.22 -17.55 14.84
N ALA A 137 18.28 -18.00 15.67
CA ALA A 137 18.21 -19.35 16.18
C ALA A 137 17.44 -20.32 15.27
N ASP A 138 16.48 -19.83 14.49
CA ASP A 138 15.65 -20.65 13.59
C ASP A 138 15.54 -19.99 12.20
N ASP A 139 16.08 -20.66 11.19
CA ASP A 139 16.11 -20.18 9.79
C ASP A 139 14.75 -20.27 9.09
N ARG A 140 13.78 -20.99 9.67
CA ARG A 140 12.40 -21.08 9.17
C ARG A 140 11.59 -19.82 9.47
N ILE A 141 12.06 -18.94 10.36
CA ILE A 141 11.35 -17.70 10.69
C ILE A 141 11.46 -16.73 9.53
N VAL A 142 10.30 -16.26 9.08
CA VAL A 142 10.14 -15.25 8.03
C VAL A 142 9.18 -14.16 8.52
N ALA A 143 9.37 -12.94 8.03
CA ALA A 143 8.55 -11.80 8.43
C ALA A 143 7.85 -11.17 7.23
N ILE A 144 6.60 -10.78 7.41
CA ILE A 144 5.75 -10.19 6.38
C ILE A 144 5.16 -8.89 6.93
N THR A 145 5.11 -7.86 6.09
CA THR A 145 4.38 -6.63 6.38
C THR A 145 3.68 -6.11 5.14
N ALA A 146 2.71 -5.23 5.31
CA ALA A 146 1.97 -4.62 4.21
C ALA A 146 2.21 -3.11 4.17
N ALA A 147 3.28 -2.68 3.49
CA ALA A 147 3.72 -1.30 3.31
C ALA A 147 4.03 -0.53 4.61
N MET A 148 4.26 -1.25 5.74
CA MET A 148 4.50 -0.63 7.05
C MET A 148 5.80 -1.13 7.70
N PRO A 149 6.94 -1.24 6.98
CA PRO A 149 8.15 -1.86 7.51
C PRO A 149 8.71 -1.12 8.74
N SER A 150 8.81 0.20 8.70
CA SER A 150 9.32 1.00 9.82
C SER A 150 8.32 1.09 10.97
N GLY A 151 7.03 1.16 10.67
CA GLY A 151 5.97 1.24 11.67
C GLY A 151 5.79 -0.02 12.49
N THR A 152 6.10 -1.18 11.93
CA THR A 152 6.06 -2.49 12.60
C THR A 152 7.43 -2.97 13.07
N GLY A 153 8.52 -2.23 12.77
CA GLY A 153 9.90 -2.62 13.10
C GLY A 153 10.51 -3.68 12.19
N ILE A 154 9.78 -4.12 11.16
CA ILE A 154 10.25 -5.13 10.20
C ILE A 154 11.42 -4.63 9.34
N ASP A 155 11.60 -3.32 9.19
CA ASP A 155 12.77 -2.71 8.55
C ASP A 155 14.10 -3.12 9.23
N LYS A 156 14.11 -3.26 10.56
CA LYS A 156 15.27 -3.73 11.31
C LYS A 156 15.55 -5.21 11.01
N VAL A 157 14.51 -6.03 11.00
CA VAL A 157 14.61 -7.45 10.64
C VAL A 157 15.12 -7.61 9.20
N LYS A 158 14.62 -6.79 8.27
CA LYS A 158 15.05 -6.78 6.87
C LYS A 158 16.54 -6.41 6.71
N THR A 159 17.03 -5.49 7.51
CA THR A 159 18.46 -5.12 7.51
C THR A 159 19.34 -6.31 7.87
N ARG A 160 18.90 -7.17 8.78
CA ARG A 160 19.64 -8.35 9.24
C ARG A 160 19.42 -9.57 8.34
N PHE A 161 18.19 -9.76 7.84
CA PHE A 161 17.75 -10.91 7.06
C PHE A 161 16.98 -10.50 5.78
N PRO A 162 17.65 -9.90 4.79
CA PRO A 162 16.97 -9.32 3.63
C PRO A 162 16.16 -10.34 2.80
N ASN A 163 16.55 -11.60 2.79
CA ASN A 163 15.90 -12.67 2.04
C ASN A 163 14.76 -13.38 2.80
N ARG A 164 14.52 -12.99 4.07
CA ARG A 164 13.48 -13.58 4.93
C ARG A 164 12.41 -12.56 5.32
N VAL A 165 12.39 -11.39 4.66
CA VAL A 165 11.43 -10.33 4.92
C VAL A 165 10.73 -9.94 3.62
N PHE A 166 9.41 -9.96 3.66
CA PHE A 166 8.54 -9.68 2.53
C PHE A 166 7.64 -8.48 2.85
N ASP A 167 7.71 -7.46 2.01
CA ASP A 167 6.76 -6.35 2.01
C ASP A 167 5.83 -6.53 0.80
N VAL A 168 4.57 -6.81 1.07
CA VAL A 168 3.58 -7.10 0.03
C VAL A 168 2.88 -5.84 -0.51
N GLY A 169 3.33 -4.65 -0.12
CA GLY A 169 2.64 -3.40 -0.42
C GLY A 169 1.35 -3.25 0.39
N ILE A 170 0.46 -2.36 -0.05
CA ILE A 170 -0.85 -2.13 0.63
C ILE A 170 -1.82 -3.25 0.22
N ALA A 171 -1.56 -4.46 0.73
CA ALA A 171 -2.31 -5.66 0.37
C ALA A 171 -2.38 -6.63 1.57
N GLU A 172 -3.10 -6.26 2.62
CA GLU A 172 -3.21 -7.02 3.87
C GLU A 172 -3.82 -8.41 3.65
N GLN A 173 -4.78 -8.54 2.74
CA GLN A 173 -5.34 -9.83 2.35
C GLN A 173 -4.27 -10.76 1.81
N HIS A 174 -3.42 -10.22 0.92
CA HIS A 174 -2.30 -11.00 0.37
C HIS A 174 -1.28 -11.35 1.46
N ALA A 175 -0.99 -10.45 2.39
CA ALA A 175 -0.09 -10.74 3.51
C ALA A 175 -0.54 -11.96 4.31
N VAL A 176 -1.83 -12.06 4.62
CA VAL A 176 -2.41 -13.17 5.39
C VAL A 176 -2.37 -14.48 4.59
N THR A 177 -2.86 -14.48 3.34
CA THR A 177 -2.84 -15.67 2.47
C THR A 177 -1.41 -16.15 2.19
N PHE A 178 -0.49 -15.22 1.97
CA PHE A 178 0.93 -15.54 1.75
C PHE A 178 1.57 -16.15 3.01
N ALA A 179 1.27 -15.61 4.19
CA ALA A 179 1.70 -16.19 5.46
C ALA A 179 1.16 -17.62 5.64
N ALA A 180 -0.11 -17.85 5.32
CA ALA A 180 -0.71 -19.18 5.36
C ALA A 180 0.02 -20.17 4.42
N GLY A 181 0.30 -19.75 3.18
CA GLY A 181 1.05 -20.57 2.23
C GLY A 181 2.47 -20.90 2.70
N LEU A 182 3.18 -19.97 3.33
CA LEU A 182 4.50 -20.23 3.90
C LEU A 182 4.44 -21.19 5.09
N ALA A 183 3.38 -21.11 5.89
CA ALA A 183 3.17 -22.02 7.02
C ALA A 183 2.92 -23.46 6.56
N THR A 184 2.24 -23.69 5.42
CA THR A 184 2.05 -25.05 4.86
C THR A 184 3.35 -25.72 4.45
N GLU A 185 4.37 -24.93 4.12
CA GLU A 185 5.72 -25.42 3.77
C GLU A 185 6.65 -25.54 5.00
N GLY A 186 6.12 -25.43 6.21
CA GLY A 186 6.86 -25.59 7.45
C GLY A 186 7.67 -24.37 7.88
N LEU A 187 7.50 -23.22 7.21
CA LEU A 187 8.06 -21.95 7.67
C LEU A 187 7.27 -21.42 8.85
N LYS A 188 7.88 -20.51 9.61
CA LYS A 188 7.29 -19.84 10.76
C LYS A 188 7.04 -18.36 10.44
N PRO A 189 5.94 -18.02 9.76
CA PRO A 189 5.67 -16.66 9.36
C PRO A 189 5.20 -15.79 10.53
N PHE A 190 5.82 -14.62 10.65
CA PHE A 190 5.36 -13.50 11.48
C PHE A 190 4.76 -12.43 10.57
N CYS A 191 3.45 -12.27 10.62
CA CYS A 191 2.71 -11.28 9.84
C CYS A 191 2.48 -10.04 10.70
N ALA A 192 3.30 -8.99 10.48
CA ALA A 192 3.29 -7.76 11.27
C ALA A 192 2.45 -6.69 10.58
N LEU A 193 1.28 -6.40 11.12
CA LEU A 193 0.28 -5.48 10.58
C LEU A 193 -0.24 -4.54 11.66
N TYR A 194 -0.77 -3.39 11.26
CA TYR A 194 -1.55 -2.56 12.18
C TYR A 194 -2.93 -3.15 12.40
N SER A 195 -3.42 -3.03 13.64
CA SER A 195 -4.74 -3.51 14.04
C SER A 195 -5.86 -3.05 13.09
N THR A 196 -5.92 -1.76 12.79
CA THR A 196 -6.94 -1.21 11.88
C THR A 196 -6.83 -1.77 10.45
N PHE A 197 -5.63 -2.12 9.98
CA PHE A 197 -5.42 -2.64 8.63
C PHE A 197 -5.67 -4.14 8.52
N LEU A 198 -5.48 -4.91 9.59
CA LEU A 198 -5.79 -6.33 9.63
C LEU A 198 -7.29 -6.61 9.38
N GLN A 199 -8.17 -5.66 9.68
CA GLN A 199 -9.61 -5.78 9.39
C GLN A 199 -9.86 -6.11 7.91
N ARG A 200 -9.04 -5.58 6.99
CA ARG A 200 -9.15 -5.86 5.56
C ARG A 200 -8.80 -7.31 5.21
N GLY A 201 -7.94 -7.96 5.99
CA GLY A 201 -7.51 -9.34 5.81
C GLY A 201 -8.28 -10.35 6.66
N TYR A 202 -9.42 -9.96 7.27
CA TYR A 202 -10.15 -10.82 8.19
C TYR A 202 -10.70 -12.10 7.53
N ASP A 203 -11.26 -11.99 6.34
CA ASP A 203 -11.77 -13.15 5.61
C ASP A 203 -10.65 -14.18 5.32
N GLN A 204 -9.48 -13.73 4.90
CA GLN A 204 -8.31 -14.58 4.67
C GLN A 204 -7.79 -15.18 5.98
N LEU A 205 -7.87 -14.44 7.08
CA LEU A 205 -7.49 -14.97 8.38
C LEU A 205 -8.41 -16.11 8.81
N VAL A 206 -9.73 -15.99 8.56
CA VAL A 206 -10.71 -17.07 8.82
C VAL A 206 -10.43 -18.27 7.93
N HIS A 207 -10.43 -18.08 6.61
CA HIS A 207 -10.41 -19.18 5.65
C HIS A 207 -9.02 -19.79 5.45
N ASP A 208 -7.99 -18.95 5.36
CA ASP A 208 -6.66 -19.43 4.99
C ASP A 208 -5.84 -19.86 6.21
N VAL A 209 -6.14 -19.32 7.40
CA VAL A 209 -5.39 -19.60 8.62
C VAL A 209 -6.20 -20.39 9.64
N ALA A 210 -7.29 -19.82 10.18
CA ALA A 210 -7.99 -20.38 11.31
C ALA A 210 -8.68 -21.71 11.00
N ILE A 211 -9.43 -21.83 9.91
CA ILE A 211 -10.10 -23.06 9.49
C ILE A 211 -9.08 -24.18 9.19
N GLN A 212 -7.95 -23.83 8.61
CA GLN A 212 -6.89 -24.77 8.29
C GLN A 212 -5.96 -25.07 9.47
N ASN A 213 -6.15 -24.39 10.59
CA ASN A 213 -5.32 -24.51 11.79
C ASN A 213 -3.82 -24.34 11.53
N LEU A 214 -3.46 -23.34 10.71
CA LEU A 214 -2.07 -23.09 10.34
C LEU A 214 -1.34 -22.22 11.38
N PRO A 215 -0.07 -22.49 11.69
CA PRO A 215 0.70 -21.81 12.73
C PRO A 215 1.25 -20.46 12.25
N VAL A 216 0.36 -19.55 11.83
CA VAL A 216 0.71 -18.18 11.49
C VAL A 216 0.70 -17.31 12.74
N ARG A 217 1.74 -16.50 12.92
CA ARG A 217 1.86 -15.57 14.04
C ARG A 217 1.57 -14.15 13.55
N PHE A 218 0.54 -13.53 14.13
CA PHE A 218 0.17 -12.14 13.84
C PHE A 218 0.74 -11.23 14.93
N ALA A 219 1.65 -10.34 14.55
CA ALA A 219 2.11 -9.26 15.39
C ALA A 219 1.27 -8.01 15.07
N ILE A 220 0.29 -7.73 15.92
CA ILE A 220 -0.70 -6.67 15.71
C ILE A 220 -0.23 -5.41 16.40
N ASP A 221 0.34 -4.48 15.64
CA ASP A 221 0.79 -3.18 16.13
C ASP A 221 -0.37 -2.15 16.13
N ARG A 222 -0.28 -1.10 16.93
CA ARG A 222 -1.31 -0.06 17.08
C ARG A 222 -2.68 -0.60 17.52
N SER A 223 -2.70 -1.63 18.37
CA SER A 223 -3.93 -2.08 19.01
C SER A 223 -4.37 -1.07 20.07
N GLY A 224 -5.67 -0.78 20.15
CA GLY A 224 -6.25 0.19 21.06
C GLY A 224 -6.42 1.60 20.47
N VAL A 225 -6.48 2.60 21.34
CA VAL A 225 -6.65 4.01 20.96
C VAL A 225 -5.26 4.63 20.71
N VAL A 226 -4.97 4.98 19.47
CA VAL A 226 -3.62 5.38 19.01
C VAL A 226 -3.38 6.88 18.89
N GLY A 227 -4.23 7.71 19.47
CA GLY A 227 -4.01 9.14 19.65
C GLY A 227 -3.70 9.93 18.37
N ASN A 228 -2.43 10.14 18.11
CA ASN A 228 -1.96 11.03 17.03
C ASN A 228 -2.35 10.59 15.61
N ASP A 229 -2.54 9.30 15.38
CA ASP A 229 -2.91 8.77 14.07
C ASP A 229 -4.41 8.95 13.76
N GLY A 230 -5.20 9.31 14.77
CA GLY A 230 -6.62 9.61 14.64
C GLY A 230 -7.53 8.40 14.58
N ALA A 231 -8.83 8.67 14.41
CA ALA A 231 -9.89 7.65 14.49
C ALA A 231 -9.76 6.52 13.47
N THR A 232 -9.19 6.80 12.29
CA THR A 232 -9.01 5.80 11.23
C THR A 232 -7.94 4.75 11.55
N HIS A 233 -7.11 4.99 12.58
CA HIS A 233 -6.04 4.10 13.01
C HIS A 233 -6.31 3.45 14.38
N ALA A 234 -7.44 3.75 15.00
CA ALA A 234 -7.83 3.12 16.26
C ALA A 234 -8.09 1.61 16.05
N GLY A 235 -7.32 0.78 16.76
CA GLY A 235 -7.36 -0.68 16.68
C GLY A 235 -8.17 -1.27 17.83
N VAL A 236 -9.48 -1.09 17.83
CA VAL A 236 -10.33 -1.46 18.98
C VAL A 236 -11.18 -2.71 18.74
N TYR A 237 -11.08 -3.34 17.58
CA TYR A 237 -11.96 -4.46 17.20
C TYR A 237 -11.26 -5.81 17.12
N ASP A 238 -9.92 -5.85 17.08
CA ASP A 238 -9.13 -7.06 16.87
C ASP A 238 -9.42 -8.17 17.88
N ILE A 239 -9.43 -7.87 19.17
CA ILE A 239 -9.77 -8.87 20.19
C ILE A 239 -11.16 -9.45 19.93
N ALA A 240 -12.15 -8.61 19.60
CA ALA A 240 -13.52 -9.05 19.40
C ALA A 240 -13.65 -10.00 18.21
N TYR A 241 -13.11 -9.67 17.04
CA TYR A 241 -13.25 -10.52 15.86
C TYR A 241 -12.28 -11.71 15.82
N LEU A 242 -11.15 -11.65 16.53
CA LEU A 242 -10.23 -12.78 16.62
C LEU A 242 -10.68 -13.81 17.66
N SER A 243 -11.27 -13.38 18.79
CA SER A 243 -11.67 -14.28 19.88
C SER A 243 -12.80 -15.25 19.51
N CYS A 244 -13.55 -14.96 18.46
CA CYS A 244 -14.61 -15.88 17.99
C CYS A 244 -14.08 -16.99 17.06
N LEU A 245 -12.81 -16.95 16.67
CA LEU A 245 -12.23 -17.93 15.75
C LEU A 245 -11.67 -19.15 16.51
N PRO A 246 -11.87 -20.37 15.99
CA PRO A 246 -11.29 -21.57 16.58
C PRO A 246 -9.76 -21.55 16.45
N ASN A 247 -9.08 -22.19 17.40
CA ASN A 247 -7.62 -22.36 17.40
C ASN A 247 -6.80 -21.07 17.45
N MET A 248 -7.45 -19.92 17.70
CA MET A 248 -6.78 -18.63 17.82
C MET A 248 -6.41 -18.38 19.27
N VAL A 249 -5.12 -18.10 19.51
CA VAL A 249 -4.61 -17.66 20.82
C VAL A 249 -4.32 -16.17 20.74
N ILE A 250 -4.92 -15.39 21.64
CA ILE A 250 -4.73 -13.93 21.69
C ILE A 250 -3.96 -13.58 22.95
N MET A 251 -2.89 -12.82 22.80
CA MET A 251 -2.04 -12.39 23.89
C MET A 251 -1.83 -10.87 23.83
N CYS A 252 -2.00 -10.20 24.97
CA CYS A 252 -1.81 -8.76 25.11
C CYS A 252 -0.77 -8.52 26.20
N PRO A 253 0.51 -8.36 25.85
CA PRO A 253 1.57 -8.22 26.85
C PRO A 253 1.42 -6.92 27.66
N SER A 254 1.58 -7.01 28.96
CA SER A 254 1.46 -5.88 29.89
C SER A 254 2.71 -5.01 29.92
N ASP A 255 3.85 -5.58 29.56
CA ASP A 255 5.16 -4.90 29.52
C ASP A 255 6.09 -5.49 28.44
N GLU A 256 7.27 -4.90 28.32
CA GLU A 256 8.27 -5.29 27.34
C GLU A 256 8.89 -6.67 27.62
N ALA A 257 8.95 -7.08 28.89
CA ALA A 257 9.50 -8.37 29.28
C ALA A 257 8.52 -9.49 28.89
N GLU A 258 7.24 -9.31 29.16
CA GLU A 258 6.19 -10.25 28.74
C GLU A 258 6.12 -10.34 27.21
N LEU A 259 6.26 -9.22 26.50
CA LEU A 259 6.32 -9.19 25.03
C LEU A 259 7.44 -10.07 24.49
N CYS A 260 8.64 -10.01 25.10
CA CYS A 260 9.77 -10.88 24.70
C CYS A 260 9.44 -12.36 24.90
N LEU A 261 8.80 -12.73 26.01
CA LEU A 261 8.45 -14.11 26.31
C LEU A 261 7.43 -14.70 25.32
N LEU A 262 6.53 -13.90 24.78
CA LEU A 262 5.53 -14.35 23.79
C LEU A 262 6.19 -14.89 22.51
N TYR A 263 7.32 -14.36 22.10
CA TYR A 263 8.02 -14.78 20.89
C TYR A 263 9.01 -15.93 21.13
N THR A 264 9.44 -16.12 22.36
CA THR A 264 10.35 -17.20 22.74
C THR A 264 9.61 -18.49 23.14
N SER A 265 8.30 -18.44 23.33
CA SER A 265 7.50 -19.62 23.65
C SER A 265 7.52 -20.63 22.52
N PRO A 266 7.89 -21.89 22.77
CA PRO A 266 7.77 -22.95 21.78
C PRO A 266 6.29 -23.19 21.48
N SER A 267 5.91 -23.02 20.26
CA SER A 267 4.58 -23.37 19.72
C SER A 267 4.68 -24.64 18.96
#